data_ecf0ca766fe1292f5b06a3c136e172c8
#
_entry.id   ecf0ca766fe1292f5b06a3c136e172c8
#
_cell.length_a   1.000
_cell.length_b   1.000
_cell.length_c   1.000
_cell.angle_alpha   90.00
_cell.angle_beta   90.00
_cell.angle_gamma   90.00
#
_symmetry.space_group_name_H-M   'P 1'
#
loop_
_entity.id
_entity.type
_entity.pdbx_description
1 polymer ?
#
loop_
_entity_poly.entity_id
_entity_poly.type
_entity_poly.pdbx_seq_one_letter_code
_entity_poly.pdbx_strand_id
1 'polypeptide(L)'
;MKLTVYSYDFEYKVENGQVFVYSYCKQPNGSKIVVKHQHPVFFYASLENVDVNEFKRRLDQLTIGQIPWPAKVLNYEEAALELKGQIKPFLKIYANYPKAVPLLAKEIQNWGIECLEKDILFIHRYLRDAGIIPMTQITVEGTLDPNTNILMAAAVEPSELKPSELKSRKDWKILALDIETYSKHREIDFQNNPILMVGLYGANFAKVITWKKFDTADREIEFAASEKELLERTAEYIRQFSPEILAGYFSDGFDLPYIHARCIINKVNFSIGDSFSIGNSGLIVRKSSASRSTEVKIIGIAHLDLFKFVKQIFGLDLKVESFNLDAIAEKLLGLKKQSVNLDKLFYSWDHSPVDLEQFCRYNLHDARLTYLLTEKLLPEMIEFGIITGLPLFDVTRMRFSRLVESYIRAGR
;
A
#
# COMPACT_ATOMS: atom_id res chain seq x y z
N MET A 1 -2.67 -7.38 -27.88
CA MET A 1 -1.96 -6.10 -28.05
C MET A 1 -0.73 -6.06 -27.17
N LYS A 2 0.30 -5.31 -27.56
CA LYS A 2 1.51 -5.11 -26.73
C LYS A 2 1.56 -3.65 -26.27
N LEU A 3 1.74 -3.42 -24.96
CA LEU A 3 1.72 -2.10 -24.33
C LEU A 3 2.93 -1.90 -23.42
N THR A 4 3.42 -0.68 -23.38
CA THR A 4 4.38 -0.21 -22.37
C THR A 4 3.62 0.44 -21.22
N VAL A 5 3.92 0.05 -19.98
CA VAL A 5 3.25 0.58 -18.79
C VAL A 5 4.23 0.74 -17.63
N TYR A 6 3.84 1.52 -16.62
CA TYR A 6 4.59 1.74 -15.39
C TYR A 6 3.72 1.33 -14.21
N SER A 7 4.08 0.25 -13.53
CA SER A 7 3.30 -0.29 -12.41
C SER A 7 3.58 0.48 -11.11
N TYR A 8 2.54 0.81 -10.33
CA TYR A 8 2.69 1.57 -9.09
C TYR A 8 2.02 0.93 -7.87
N ASP A 9 1.06 0.03 -8.08
CA ASP A 9 0.43 -0.75 -7.00
C ASP A 9 0.10 -2.16 -7.44
N PHE A 10 0.00 -3.09 -6.49
CA PHE A 10 -0.25 -4.51 -6.74
C PHE A 10 -1.19 -5.09 -5.71
N GLU A 11 -2.07 -5.98 -6.16
CA GLU A 11 -2.93 -6.80 -5.32
C GLU A 11 -3.16 -8.16 -6.00
N TYR A 12 -3.65 -9.15 -5.27
CA TYR A 12 -4.00 -10.43 -5.86
C TYR A 12 -5.41 -10.88 -5.48
N LYS A 13 -6.00 -11.70 -6.32
CA LYS A 13 -7.31 -12.31 -6.10
C LYS A 13 -7.31 -13.78 -6.51
N VAL A 14 -8.06 -14.58 -5.78
CA VAL A 14 -8.32 -15.97 -6.15
C VAL A 14 -9.67 -16.02 -6.87
N GLU A 15 -9.66 -16.45 -8.12
CA GLU A 15 -10.83 -16.54 -8.98
C GLU A 15 -10.90 -17.94 -9.61
N ASN A 16 -12.00 -18.64 -9.39
CA ASN A 16 -12.23 -19.99 -9.93
C ASN A 16 -11.05 -20.96 -9.66
N GLY A 17 -10.43 -20.85 -8.46
CA GLY A 17 -9.30 -21.69 -8.08
C GLY A 17 -7.94 -21.30 -8.67
N GLN A 18 -7.88 -20.23 -9.45
CA GLN A 18 -6.65 -19.65 -9.98
C GLN A 18 -6.31 -18.35 -9.26
N VAL A 19 -5.03 -18.03 -9.17
CA VAL A 19 -4.55 -16.81 -8.53
C VAL A 19 -4.06 -15.83 -9.57
N PHE A 20 -4.65 -14.65 -9.55
CA PHE A 20 -4.31 -13.56 -10.45
C PHE A 20 -3.71 -12.38 -9.66
N VAL A 21 -2.64 -11.82 -10.19
CA VAL A 21 -2.09 -10.55 -9.74
C VAL A 21 -2.69 -9.44 -10.60
N TYR A 22 -3.13 -8.39 -9.93
CA TYR A 22 -3.61 -7.14 -10.51
C TYR A 22 -2.53 -6.08 -10.30
N SER A 23 -1.88 -5.67 -11.38
CA SER A 23 -0.89 -4.60 -11.38
C SER A 23 -1.55 -3.33 -11.87
N TYR A 24 -1.59 -2.30 -11.03
CA TYR A 24 -2.13 -1.00 -11.35
C TYR A 24 -1.04 -0.18 -12.02
N CYS A 25 -1.31 0.26 -13.23
CA CYS A 25 -0.29 0.82 -14.11
C CYS A 25 -0.74 2.15 -14.72
N LYS A 26 0.27 2.96 -15.05
CA LYS A 26 0.13 4.19 -15.84
C LYS A 26 0.77 3.98 -17.20
N GLN A 27 0.06 4.34 -18.27
CA GLN A 27 0.57 4.31 -19.63
C GLN A 27 1.43 5.56 -19.93
N PRO A 28 2.26 5.55 -20.99
CA PRO A 28 3.05 6.72 -21.38
C PRO A 28 2.23 8.00 -21.61
N ASN A 29 0.98 7.87 -22.10
CA ASN A 29 0.06 8.98 -22.32
C ASN A 29 -0.62 9.50 -21.03
N GLY A 30 -0.32 8.91 -19.86
CA GLY A 30 -0.86 9.30 -18.56
C GLY A 30 -2.15 8.58 -18.15
N SER A 31 -2.77 7.80 -19.04
CA SER A 31 -3.98 7.02 -18.69
C SER A 31 -3.63 5.84 -17.78
N LYS A 32 -4.59 5.47 -16.92
CA LYS A 32 -4.46 4.29 -16.05
C LYS A 32 -4.95 3.05 -16.77
N ILE A 33 -4.36 1.92 -16.45
CA ILE A 33 -4.75 0.58 -16.91
C ILE A 33 -4.45 -0.44 -15.81
N VAL A 34 -5.25 -1.49 -15.74
CA VAL A 34 -5.00 -2.62 -14.85
C VAL A 34 -4.52 -3.80 -15.67
N VAL A 35 -3.39 -4.38 -15.29
CA VAL A 35 -2.85 -5.60 -15.90
C VAL A 35 -3.16 -6.77 -14.98
N LYS A 36 -3.96 -7.72 -15.46
CA LYS A 36 -4.31 -8.95 -14.76
C LYS A 36 -3.46 -10.09 -15.31
N HIS A 37 -2.62 -10.70 -14.48
CA HIS A 37 -1.70 -11.78 -14.86
C HIS A 37 -1.85 -12.97 -13.92
N GLN A 38 -1.98 -14.16 -14.47
CA GLN A 38 -2.04 -15.38 -13.68
C GLN A 38 -0.63 -15.75 -13.17
N HIS A 39 -0.52 -16.05 -11.89
CA HIS A 39 0.76 -16.50 -11.32
C HIS A 39 0.54 -17.69 -10.37
N PRO A 40 1.36 -18.76 -10.47
CA PRO A 40 1.24 -19.90 -9.59
C PRO A 40 1.71 -19.58 -8.17
N VAL A 41 1.11 -20.27 -7.22
CA VAL A 41 1.49 -20.20 -5.80
C VAL A 41 2.28 -21.45 -5.46
N PHE A 42 3.52 -21.32 -5.02
CA PHE A 42 4.37 -22.47 -4.74
C PHE A 42 5.42 -22.21 -3.65
N PHE A 43 6.00 -23.27 -3.14
CA PHE A 43 7.16 -23.31 -2.24
C PHE A 43 7.94 -24.59 -2.49
N TYR A 44 9.07 -24.78 -1.83
CA TYR A 44 9.93 -25.95 -2.03
C TYR A 44 10.03 -26.78 -0.75
N ALA A 45 10.06 -28.12 -0.91
CA ALA A 45 10.36 -29.07 0.15
C ALA A 45 11.57 -29.92 -0.22
N SER A 46 12.50 -30.12 0.70
CA SER A 46 13.73 -30.89 0.49
C SER A 46 13.41 -32.37 0.24
N LEU A 47 14.13 -32.99 -0.69
CA LEU A 47 14.10 -34.45 -0.92
C LEU A 47 15.31 -35.17 -0.31
N GLU A 48 16.18 -34.47 0.45
CA GLU A 48 17.31 -35.10 1.12
C GLU A 48 16.84 -36.01 2.24
N ASN A 49 17.25 -37.30 2.17
CA ASN A 49 16.89 -38.35 3.14
C ASN A 49 15.36 -38.60 3.28
N VAL A 50 14.60 -38.40 2.21
CA VAL A 50 13.15 -38.56 2.17
C VAL A 50 12.78 -39.71 1.27
N ASP A 51 11.87 -40.61 1.70
CA ASP A 51 11.19 -41.54 0.79
C ASP A 51 10.23 -40.72 -0.09
N VAL A 52 10.65 -40.46 -1.32
CA VAL A 52 9.92 -39.61 -2.28
C VAL A 52 8.55 -40.16 -2.60
N ASN A 53 8.36 -41.46 -2.68
CA ASN A 53 7.09 -42.09 -3.01
C ASN A 53 6.10 -41.94 -1.85
N GLU A 54 6.55 -42.20 -0.63
CA GLU A 54 5.75 -42.00 0.57
C GLU A 54 5.40 -40.52 0.75
N PHE A 55 6.35 -39.61 0.52
CA PHE A 55 6.12 -38.17 0.60
C PHE A 55 5.05 -37.70 -0.41
N LYS A 56 5.15 -38.10 -1.67
CA LYS A 56 4.16 -37.80 -2.72
C LYS A 56 2.77 -38.31 -2.33
N ARG A 57 2.68 -39.54 -1.83
CA ARG A 57 1.42 -40.12 -1.36
C ARG A 57 0.78 -39.31 -0.22
N ARG A 58 1.58 -38.82 0.73
CA ARG A 58 1.10 -37.95 1.82
C ARG A 58 0.65 -36.58 1.32
N LEU A 59 1.34 -36.00 0.33
CA LEU A 59 0.96 -34.72 -0.29
C LEU A 59 -0.38 -34.84 -1.02
N ASP A 60 -0.66 -35.93 -1.72
CA ASP A 60 -1.93 -36.17 -2.43
C ASP A 60 -3.15 -36.16 -1.46
N GLN A 61 -2.91 -36.55 -0.22
CA GLN A 61 -3.95 -36.61 0.83
C GLN A 61 -3.98 -35.32 1.69
N LEU A 62 -3.00 -34.42 1.54
CA LEU A 62 -2.85 -33.25 2.40
C LEU A 62 -3.91 -32.20 2.13
N THR A 63 -4.80 -32.02 3.10
CA THR A 63 -5.79 -30.96 3.11
C THR A 63 -5.91 -30.42 4.53
N ILE A 64 -5.75 -29.09 4.70
CA ILE A 64 -5.74 -28.44 6.02
C ILE A 64 -6.87 -27.41 6.09
N GLY A 65 -7.65 -27.47 7.17
CA GLY A 65 -8.76 -26.56 7.43
C GLY A 65 -10.11 -27.08 6.92
N GLN A 66 -11.15 -26.26 7.13
CA GLN A 66 -12.53 -26.62 6.80
C GLN A 66 -13.01 -25.88 5.55
N ILE A 67 -14.06 -26.42 4.90
CA ILE A 67 -14.80 -25.74 3.83
C ILE A 67 -15.28 -24.37 4.34
N PRO A 68 -15.26 -23.27 3.53
CA PRO A 68 -15.20 -23.34 2.05
C PRO A 68 -13.78 -23.25 1.44
N TRP A 69 -12.73 -22.95 2.18
CA TRP A 69 -11.40 -22.67 1.63
C TRP A 69 -10.28 -23.49 2.32
N PRO A 70 -10.28 -24.83 2.22
CA PRO A 70 -9.18 -25.62 2.77
C PRO A 70 -7.89 -25.37 1.98
N ALA A 71 -6.76 -25.38 2.69
CA ALA A 71 -5.44 -25.37 2.08
C ALA A 71 -5.16 -26.73 1.45
N LYS A 72 -4.80 -26.75 0.16
CA LYS A 72 -4.55 -27.97 -0.63
C LYS A 72 -3.31 -27.82 -1.49
N VAL A 73 -2.63 -28.95 -1.69
CA VAL A 73 -1.66 -29.13 -2.77
C VAL A 73 -2.43 -29.34 -4.08
N LEU A 74 -2.09 -28.57 -5.12
CA LEU A 74 -2.67 -28.72 -6.46
C LEU A 74 -1.84 -29.61 -7.36
N ASN A 75 -0.52 -29.48 -7.27
CA ASN A 75 0.44 -30.20 -8.06
C ASN A 75 1.82 -30.11 -7.40
N TYR A 76 2.77 -30.92 -7.86
CA TYR A 76 4.17 -30.83 -7.49
C TYR A 76 5.06 -31.31 -8.64
N GLU A 77 6.28 -30.79 -8.70
CA GLU A 77 7.30 -31.19 -9.68
C GLU A 77 8.68 -31.25 -9.02
N GLU A 78 9.55 -32.12 -9.51
CA GLU A 78 10.92 -32.22 -9.04
C GLU A 78 11.72 -31.01 -9.53
N ALA A 79 12.55 -30.44 -8.65
CA ALA A 79 13.36 -29.26 -8.90
C ALA A 79 14.76 -29.47 -8.28
N ALA A 80 15.75 -28.82 -8.85
CA ALA A 80 17.09 -28.74 -8.30
C ALA A 80 17.39 -27.27 -7.92
N LEU A 81 17.77 -27.05 -6.66
CA LEU A 81 18.15 -25.73 -6.19
C LEU A 81 19.62 -25.72 -5.75
N GLU A 82 20.31 -24.66 -6.06
CA GLU A 82 21.67 -24.43 -5.55
C GLU A 82 21.59 -23.82 -4.15
N LEU A 83 22.14 -24.55 -3.15
CA LEU A 83 22.26 -24.09 -1.78
C LEU A 83 23.72 -24.17 -1.34
N LYS A 84 24.30 -23.03 -0.98
CA LYS A 84 25.69 -22.94 -0.51
C LYS A 84 26.70 -23.60 -1.48
N GLY A 85 26.50 -23.37 -2.78
CA GLY A 85 27.35 -23.94 -3.84
C GLY A 85 27.11 -25.42 -4.16
N GLN A 86 26.08 -26.04 -3.59
CA GLN A 86 25.71 -27.42 -3.88
C GLN A 86 24.31 -27.48 -4.47
N ILE A 87 24.16 -28.25 -5.55
CA ILE A 87 22.86 -28.54 -6.16
C ILE A 87 22.19 -29.64 -5.33
N LYS A 88 21.00 -29.35 -4.82
CA LYS A 88 20.21 -30.28 -3.99
C LYS A 88 18.83 -30.53 -4.58
N PRO A 89 18.29 -31.75 -4.40
CA PRO A 89 16.98 -32.09 -4.91
C PRO A 89 15.86 -31.54 -4.02
N PHE A 90 14.84 -30.99 -4.65
CA PHE A 90 13.64 -30.46 -4.01
C PHE A 90 12.38 -30.89 -4.75
N LEU A 91 11.27 -30.83 -4.07
CA LEU A 91 9.94 -30.87 -4.68
C LEU A 91 9.35 -29.45 -4.64
N LYS A 92 9.05 -28.90 -5.80
CA LYS A 92 8.30 -27.64 -5.94
C LYS A 92 6.83 -27.98 -5.80
N ILE A 93 6.19 -27.44 -4.77
CA ILE A 93 4.82 -27.76 -4.36
C ILE A 93 3.91 -26.58 -4.66
N TYR A 94 2.88 -26.81 -5.47
CA TYR A 94 1.90 -25.79 -5.85
C TYR A 94 0.71 -25.82 -4.90
N ALA A 95 0.39 -24.66 -4.32
CA ALA A 95 -0.73 -24.47 -3.41
C ALA A 95 -1.91 -23.75 -4.09
N ASN A 96 -3.12 -23.95 -3.59
CA ASN A 96 -4.34 -23.41 -4.19
C ASN A 96 -4.55 -21.89 -3.93
N TYR A 97 -3.90 -21.30 -2.93
CA TYR A 97 -3.89 -19.85 -2.69
C TYR A 97 -2.73 -19.43 -1.78
N PRO A 98 -2.31 -18.16 -1.79
CA PRO A 98 -1.11 -17.72 -1.07
C PRO A 98 -1.09 -18.03 0.43
N LYS A 99 -2.22 -17.84 1.12
CA LYS A 99 -2.31 -18.13 2.57
C LYS A 99 -2.28 -19.64 2.91
N ALA A 100 -2.41 -20.51 1.92
CA ALA A 100 -2.26 -21.96 2.11
C ALA A 100 -0.79 -22.36 2.31
N VAL A 101 0.16 -21.64 1.71
CA VAL A 101 1.59 -21.96 1.74
C VAL A 101 2.13 -22.15 3.16
N PRO A 102 1.99 -21.19 4.10
CA PRO A 102 2.51 -21.37 5.45
C PRO A 102 1.84 -22.53 6.23
N LEU A 103 0.58 -22.84 5.92
CA LEU A 103 -0.15 -23.93 6.56
C LEU A 103 0.37 -25.30 6.07
N LEU A 104 0.47 -25.47 4.74
CA LEU A 104 0.99 -26.69 4.13
C LEU A 104 2.46 -26.92 4.49
N ALA A 105 3.29 -25.86 4.41
CA ALA A 105 4.70 -25.96 4.76
C ALA A 105 4.91 -26.32 6.24
N LYS A 106 4.10 -25.79 7.15
CA LYS A 106 4.16 -26.13 8.58
C LYS A 106 3.87 -27.63 8.80
N GLU A 107 2.87 -28.19 8.12
CA GLU A 107 2.53 -29.59 8.25
C GLU A 107 3.64 -30.48 7.66
N ILE A 108 4.20 -30.13 6.51
CA ILE A 108 5.33 -30.83 5.90
C ILE A 108 6.57 -30.79 6.82
N GLN A 109 6.80 -29.66 7.48
CA GLN A 109 7.87 -29.55 8.48
C GLN A 109 7.62 -30.43 9.74
N ASN A 110 6.37 -30.64 10.14
CA ASN A 110 6.03 -31.61 11.19
C ASN A 110 6.39 -33.05 10.79
N TRP A 111 6.50 -33.34 9.50
CA TRP A 111 6.99 -34.63 8.99
C TRP A 111 8.53 -34.73 8.97
N GLY A 112 9.24 -33.69 9.46
CA GLY A 112 10.69 -33.63 9.47
C GLY A 112 11.33 -33.17 8.17
N ILE A 113 10.55 -32.65 7.21
CA ILE A 113 11.03 -32.23 5.88
C ILE A 113 11.23 -30.70 5.88
N GLU A 114 12.42 -30.23 5.49
CA GLU A 114 12.73 -28.82 5.37
C GLU A 114 11.95 -28.17 4.23
N CYS A 115 11.35 -26.98 4.49
CA CYS A 115 10.64 -26.21 3.49
C CYS A 115 11.29 -24.84 3.29
N LEU A 116 11.54 -24.48 2.02
CA LEU A 116 12.12 -23.20 1.61
C LEU A 116 11.08 -22.30 0.94
N GLU A 117 11.35 -20.99 0.99
CA GLU A 117 10.54 -19.94 0.35
C GLU A 117 9.05 -19.92 0.74
N LYS A 118 8.71 -20.50 1.87
CA LYS A 118 7.35 -20.60 2.42
C LYS A 118 6.83 -19.33 3.05
N ASP A 119 7.71 -18.38 3.36
CA ASP A 119 7.47 -17.11 4.07
C ASP A 119 7.61 -15.87 3.16
N ILE A 120 7.82 -16.08 1.86
CA ILE A 120 7.86 -14.99 0.89
C ILE A 120 6.43 -14.53 0.59
N LEU A 121 6.15 -13.24 0.77
CA LEU A 121 4.86 -12.66 0.40
C LEU A 121 4.59 -12.86 -1.10
N PHE A 122 3.37 -13.24 -1.45
CA PHE A 122 3.03 -13.66 -2.81
C PHE A 122 3.29 -12.58 -3.86
N ILE A 123 2.99 -11.31 -3.56
CA ILE A 123 3.30 -10.20 -4.48
C ILE A 123 4.82 -10.06 -4.67
N HIS A 124 5.62 -10.18 -3.60
CA HIS A 124 7.08 -10.10 -3.71
C HIS A 124 7.66 -11.26 -4.55
N ARG A 125 7.09 -12.46 -4.40
CA ARG A 125 7.43 -13.60 -5.25
C ARG A 125 7.11 -13.30 -6.71
N TYR A 126 5.88 -12.89 -6.99
CA TYR A 126 5.46 -12.54 -8.34
C TYR A 126 6.37 -11.51 -9.00
N LEU A 127 6.69 -10.43 -8.29
CA LEU A 127 7.56 -9.36 -8.82
C LEU A 127 8.96 -9.91 -9.15
N ARG A 128 9.51 -10.75 -8.27
CA ARG A 128 10.82 -11.38 -8.49
C ARG A 128 10.78 -12.35 -9.67
N ASP A 129 9.83 -13.26 -9.69
CA ASP A 129 9.74 -14.32 -10.71
C ASP A 129 9.45 -13.75 -12.11
N ALA A 130 8.65 -12.66 -12.19
CA ALA A 130 8.38 -11.94 -13.43
C ALA A 130 9.44 -10.87 -13.77
N GLY A 131 10.44 -10.67 -12.92
CA GLY A 131 11.47 -9.63 -13.11
C GLY A 131 10.95 -8.20 -13.07
N ILE A 132 9.75 -7.98 -12.51
CA ILE A 132 9.10 -6.67 -12.45
C ILE A 132 9.72 -5.84 -11.33
N ILE A 133 10.09 -4.61 -11.67
CA ILE A 133 10.51 -3.60 -10.71
C ILE A 133 9.41 -2.54 -10.63
N PRO A 134 8.78 -2.35 -9.45
CA PRO A 134 7.74 -1.34 -9.28
C PRO A 134 8.23 0.07 -9.65
N MET A 135 7.32 0.92 -10.10
CA MET A 135 7.55 2.30 -10.54
C MET A 135 8.41 2.44 -11.81
N THR A 136 8.83 1.34 -12.44
CA THR A 136 9.60 1.35 -13.68
C THR A 136 8.80 0.83 -14.87
N GLN A 137 9.38 0.95 -16.04
CA GLN A 137 8.78 0.52 -17.30
C GLN A 137 8.76 -1.02 -17.38
N ILE A 138 7.61 -1.56 -17.77
CA ILE A 138 7.44 -2.97 -18.17
C ILE A 138 6.67 -3.03 -19.48
N THR A 139 6.84 -4.10 -20.23
CA THR A 139 6.06 -4.39 -21.43
C THR A 139 5.09 -5.52 -21.14
N VAL A 140 3.84 -5.35 -21.52
CA VAL A 140 2.78 -6.34 -21.32
C VAL A 140 2.13 -6.69 -22.64
N GLU A 141 1.91 -7.98 -22.87
CA GLU A 141 1.20 -8.49 -24.04
C GLU A 141 -0.05 -9.24 -23.60
N GLY A 142 -1.19 -8.92 -24.21
CA GLY A 142 -2.44 -9.54 -23.81
C GLY A 142 -3.66 -9.00 -24.54
N THR A 143 -4.84 -9.31 -24.01
CA THR A 143 -6.15 -8.90 -24.52
C THR A 143 -6.77 -7.89 -23.57
N LEU A 144 -7.10 -6.71 -24.08
CA LEU A 144 -7.78 -5.65 -23.32
C LEU A 144 -9.29 -5.89 -23.36
N ASP A 145 -9.92 -5.88 -22.18
CA ASP A 145 -11.36 -5.74 -22.04
C ASP A 145 -11.73 -4.25 -22.05
N PRO A 146 -12.40 -3.75 -23.09
CA PRO A 146 -12.72 -2.33 -23.21
C PRO A 146 -13.76 -1.86 -22.18
N ASN A 147 -14.54 -2.75 -21.58
CA ASN A 147 -15.56 -2.39 -20.61
C ASN A 147 -14.99 -2.16 -19.21
N THR A 148 -13.91 -2.86 -18.87
CA THR A 148 -13.29 -2.81 -17.52
C THR A 148 -11.94 -2.12 -17.51
N ASN A 149 -11.38 -1.81 -18.69
CA ASN A 149 -10.00 -1.33 -18.82
C ASN A 149 -8.95 -2.25 -18.16
N ILE A 150 -9.25 -3.55 -18.15
CA ILE A 150 -8.34 -4.60 -17.66
C ILE A 150 -7.71 -5.29 -18.85
N LEU A 151 -6.38 -5.34 -18.87
CA LEU A 151 -5.61 -6.13 -19.82
C LEU A 151 -5.31 -7.49 -19.18
N MET A 152 -5.92 -8.55 -19.72
CA MET A 152 -5.56 -9.92 -19.39
C MET A 152 -4.22 -10.23 -20.07
N ALA A 153 -3.14 -10.22 -19.30
CA ALA A 153 -1.79 -10.45 -19.80
C ALA A 153 -1.55 -11.95 -20.05
N ALA A 154 -1.08 -12.26 -21.24
CA ALA A 154 -0.52 -13.56 -21.60
C ALA A 154 0.99 -13.59 -21.28
N ALA A 155 1.66 -12.43 -21.38
CA ALA A 155 3.06 -12.27 -21.01
C ALA A 155 3.31 -10.90 -20.37
N VAL A 156 4.24 -10.86 -19.43
CA VAL A 156 4.77 -9.65 -18.81
C VAL A 156 6.28 -9.72 -18.95
N GLU A 157 6.86 -8.77 -19.69
CA GLU A 157 8.28 -8.69 -19.96
C GLU A 157 8.88 -7.55 -19.13
N PRO A 158 9.88 -7.81 -18.28
CA PRO A 158 10.60 -6.77 -17.56
C PRO A 158 11.36 -5.86 -18.54
N SER A 159 11.80 -4.72 -18.04
CA SER A 159 12.76 -3.88 -18.78
C SER A 159 14.08 -4.65 -19.00
N GLU A 160 14.63 -4.58 -20.18
CA GLU A 160 15.96 -5.13 -20.49
C GLU A 160 17.11 -4.32 -19.88
N LEU A 161 16.80 -3.13 -19.34
CA LEU A 161 17.77 -2.23 -18.72
C LEU A 161 18.23 -2.79 -17.36
N LYS A 162 19.50 -2.55 -17.03
CA LYS A 162 20.01 -2.84 -15.70
C LYS A 162 19.32 -1.95 -14.65
N PRO A 163 19.21 -2.37 -13.37
CA PRO A 163 18.62 -1.54 -12.32
C PRO A 163 19.16 -0.11 -12.25
N SER A 164 20.46 0.09 -12.46
CA SER A 164 21.11 1.41 -12.49
C SER A 164 20.72 2.31 -13.67
N GLU A 165 20.12 1.75 -14.71
CA GLU A 165 19.68 2.45 -15.92
C GLU A 165 18.17 2.68 -15.93
N LEU A 166 17.44 2.01 -15.04
CA LEU A 166 15.99 2.14 -14.91
C LEU A 166 15.60 3.53 -14.43
N LYS A 167 14.60 4.10 -15.06
CA LYS A 167 14.05 5.41 -14.68
C LYS A 167 12.57 5.28 -14.42
N SER A 168 12.14 5.87 -13.33
CA SER A 168 10.73 6.07 -13.06
C SER A 168 10.21 7.32 -13.80
N ARG A 169 8.91 7.40 -13.93
CA ARG A 169 8.23 8.63 -14.37
C ARG A 169 8.40 9.73 -13.31
N LYS A 170 8.25 10.97 -13.74
CA LYS A 170 8.27 12.15 -12.83
C LYS A 170 6.87 12.74 -12.61
N ASP A 171 5.87 12.32 -13.40
CA ASP A 171 4.52 12.89 -13.45
C ASP A 171 3.49 12.04 -12.67
N TRP A 172 3.90 11.45 -11.56
CA TRP A 172 2.97 10.77 -10.65
C TRP A 172 2.01 11.77 -10.03
N LYS A 173 0.70 11.46 -10.07
CA LYS A 173 -0.32 12.29 -9.41
C LYS A 173 -0.35 11.96 -7.92
N ILE A 174 0.17 12.88 -7.12
CA ILE A 174 0.24 12.80 -5.67
C ILE A 174 -0.91 13.61 -5.09
N LEU A 175 -1.67 13.02 -4.16
CA LEU A 175 -2.61 13.71 -3.30
C LEU A 175 -2.20 13.48 -1.85
N ALA A 176 -2.06 14.53 -1.08
CA ALA A 176 -1.84 14.45 0.36
C ALA A 176 -3.15 14.69 1.11
N LEU A 177 -3.31 14.00 2.25
CA LEU A 177 -4.48 14.07 3.11
C LEU A 177 -4.05 14.28 4.55
N ASP A 178 -4.81 15.11 5.27
CA ASP A 178 -4.71 15.35 6.69
C ASP A 178 -6.09 15.55 7.30
N ILE A 179 -6.32 15.18 8.57
CA ILE A 179 -7.60 15.36 9.25
C ILE A 179 -7.44 16.06 10.58
N GLU A 180 -8.45 16.83 10.97
CA GLU A 180 -8.61 17.33 12.33
C GLU A 180 -9.86 16.74 12.97
N THR A 181 -9.74 16.33 14.25
CA THR A 181 -10.81 15.66 14.98
C THR A 181 -11.23 16.45 16.22
N TYR A 182 -12.46 16.26 16.63
CA TYR A 182 -12.90 16.79 17.91
C TYR A 182 -12.22 16.02 19.06
N SER A 183 -11.47 16.74 19.91
CA SER A 183 -10.84 16.14 21.09
C SER A 183 -10.66 17.14 22.19
N LYS A 184 -11.28 16.89 23.35
CA LYS A 184 -11.14 17.76 24.54
C LYS A 184 -9.86 17.48 25.33
N HIS A 185 -9.32 16.26 25.23
CA HIS A 185 -8.22 15.77 26.08
C HIS A 185 -7.12 15.07 25.28
N ARG A 186 -7.02 15.33 23.96
CA ARG A 186 -6.07 14.68 23.04
C ARG A 186 -6.19 13.15 23.03
N GLU A 187 -7.34 12.62 23.46
CA GLU A 187 -7.62 11.19 23.42
C GLU A 187 -8.16 10.81 22.03
N ILE A 188 -7.65 9.69 21.51
CA ILE A 188 -8.17 9.10 20.28
C ILE A 188 -9.42 8.31 20.63
N ASP A 189 -10.59 8.86 20.34
CA ASP A 189 -11.88 8.21 20.51
C ASP A 189 -12.65 8.20 19.17
N PHE A 190 -12.46 7.13 18.40
CA PHE A 190 -13.13 6.96 17.11
C PHE A 190 -14.66 6.90 17.21
N GLN A 191 -15.22 6.57 18.38
CA GLN A 191 -16.67 6.42 18.55
C GLN A 191 -17.36 7.76 18.78
N ASN A 192 -16.83 8.56 19.69
CA ASN A 192 -17.50 9.77 20.17
C ASN A 192 -16.98 11.04 19.53
N ASN A 193 -15.74 11.05 19.03
CA ASN A 193 -15.11 12.23 18.48
C ASN A 193 -15.25 12.26 16.94
N PRO A 194 -16.03 13.19 16.37
CA PRO A 194 -16.16 13.30 14.92
C PRO A 194 -14.91 13.90 14.27
N ILE A 195 -14.75 13.65 12.97
CA ILE A 195 -13.83 14.39 12.12
C ILE A 195 -14.45 15.78 11.87
N LEU A 196 -13.71 16.83 12.15
CA LEU A 196 -14.16 18.22 12.01
C LEU A 196 -13.84 18.80 10.64
N MET A 197 -12.68 18.46 10.12
CA MET A 197 -12.22 18.89 8.80
C MET A 197 -11.26 17.89 8.18
N VAL A 198 -11.20 17.92 6.85
CA VAL A 198 -10.27 17.13 6.02
C VAL A 198 -9.58 18.06 5.05
N GLY A 199 -8.27 18.14 5.12
CA GLY A 199 -7.41 18.84 4.17
C GLY A 199 -6.93 17.90 3.06
N LEU A 200 -7.07 18.35 1.82
CA LEU A 200 -6.58 17.66 0.62
C LEU A 200 -5.69 18.60 -0.19
N TYR A 201 -4.48 18.16 -0.53
CA TYR A 201 -3.55 18.96 -1.31
C TYR A 201 -2.84 18.13 -2.39
N GLY A 202 -2.79 18.66 -3.60
CA GLY A 202 -2.11 18.07 -4.75
C GLY A 202 -1.68 19.13 -5.75
N ALA A 203 -1.01 18.76 -6.84
CA ALA A 203 -0.64 19.67 -7.89
C ALA A 203 -1.89 20.38 -8.46
N ASN A 204 -1.94 21.72 -8.34
CA ASN A 204 -3.06 22.57 -8.75
C ASN A 204 -4.41 22.21 -8.11
N PHE A 205 -4.37 21.61 -6.92
CA PHE A 205 -5.55 21.23 -6.16
C PHE A 205 -5.34 21.47 -4.67
N ALA A 206 -6.25 22.20 -4.05
CA ALA A 206 -6.26 22.47 -2.62
C ALA A 206 -7.70 22.56 -2.14
N LYS A 207 -8.08 21.81 -1.11
CA LYS A 207 -9.41 21.83 -0.49
C LYS A 207 -9.34 21.50 0.99
N VAL A 208 -10.13 22.22 1.77
CA VAL A 208 -10.53 21.80 3.11
C VAL A 208 -12.04 21.64 3.14
N ILE A 209 -12.51 20.51 3.60
CA ILE A 209 -13.92 20.23 3.79
C ILE A 209 -14.20 20.26 5.29
N THR A 210 -15.15 21.07 5.72
CA THR A 210 -15.64 21.15 7.12
C THR A 210 -17.16 21.20 7.15
N TRP A 211 -17.79 20.85 8.28
CA TRP A 211 -19.25 20.81 8.38
C TRP A 211 -19.82 21.83 9.37
N LYS A 212 -18.98 22.73 9.90
CA LYS A 212 -19.46 23.88 10.65
C LYS A 212 -19.26 25.15 9.83
N LYS A 213 -20.38 25.86 9.57
CA LYS A 213 -20.38 27.07 8.76
C LYS A 213 -19.86 28.26 9.53
N PHE A 214 -19.10 29.09 8.87
CA PHE A 214 -18.64 30.41 9.30
C PHE A 214 -18.43 31.30 8.06
N ASP A 215 -18.32 32.62 8.26
CA ASP A 215 -18.08 33.53 7.16
C ASP A 215 -16.62 33.48 6.73
N THR A 216 -16.38 33.23 5.45
CA THR A 216 -15.04 33.22 4.86
C THR A 216 -15.08 33.61 3.39
N ALA A 217 -14.05 34.30 2.91
CA ALA A 217 -13.78 34.53 1.49
C ALA A 217 -12.84 33.50 0.86
N ASP A 218 -12.34 32.53 1.66
CA ASP A 218 -11.41 31.53 1.22
C ASP A 218 -12.12 30.45 0.38
N ARG A 219 -11.78 30.37 -0.92
CA ARG A 219 -12.38 29.45 -1.88
C ARG A 219 -11.89 28.01 -1.74
N GLU A 220 -10.84 27.77 -0.97
CA GLU A 220 -10.33 26.45 -0.69
C GLU A 220 -11.14 25.75 0.40
N ILE A 221 -11.89 26.53 1.22
CA ILE A 221 -12.77 26.02 2.28
C ILE A 221 -14.15 25.70 1.71
N GLU A 222 -14.60 24.47 1.93
CA GLU A 222 -15.91 24.00 1.49
C GLU A 222 -16.72 23.48 2.67
N PHE A 223 -18.01 23.85 2.72
CA PHE A 223 -18.90 23.47 3.79
C PHE A 223 -19.79 22.28 3.40
N ALA A 224 -19.70 21.20 4.17
CA ALA A 224 -20.62 20.08 4.17
C ALA A 224 -21.77 20.33 5.16
N ALA A 225 -22.89 19.64 5.01
CA ALA A 225 -24.01 19.75 5.96
C ALA A 225 -23.81 18.90 7.22
N SER A 226 -22.90 17.92 7.18
CA SER A 226 -22.62 16.99 8.28
C SER A 226 -21.27 16.29 8.10
N GLU A 227 -20.79 15.60 9.15
CA GLU A 227 -19.62 14.72 9.03
C GLU A 227 -19.81 13.64 7.97
N LYS A 228 -21.02 13.10 7.82
CA LYS A 228 -21.34 12.14 6.77
C LYS A 228 -21.04 12.69 5.38
N GLU A 229 -21.56 13.88 5.08
CA GLU A 229 -21.33 14.53 3.79
C GLU A 229 -19.86 14.94 3.61
N LEU A 230 -19.16 15.34 4.67
CA LEU A 230 -17.72 15.59 4.64
C LEU A 230 -16.97 14.35 4.14
N LEU A 231 -17.27 13.17 4.71
CA LEU A 231 -16.64 11.91 4.31
C LEU A 231 -16.99 11.52 2.86
N GLU A 232 -18.25 11.71 2.45
CA GLU A 232 -18.71 11.43 1.09
C GLU A 232 -18.01 12.33 0.05
N ARG A 233 -17.90 13.64 0.33
CA ARG A 233 -17.18 14.59 -0.52
C ARG A 233 -15.68 14.34 -0.55
N THR A 234 -15.08 13.98 0.59
CA THR A 234 -13.68 13.58 0.63
C THR A 234 -13.41 12.42 -0.34
N ALA A 235 -14.24 11.38 -0.28
CA ALA A 235 -14.12 10.25 -1.19
C ALA A 235 -14.34 10.66 -2.66
N GLU A 236 -15.27 11.57 -2.92
CA GLU A 236 -15.54 12.10 -4.26
C GLU A 236 -14.34 12.87 -4.82
N TYR A 237 -13.74 13.78 -4.05
CA TYR A 237 -12.56 14.54 -4.47
C TYR A 237 -11.37 13.64 -4.74
N ILE A 238 -11.13 12.62 -3.91
CA ILE A 238 -10.05 11.65 -4.17
C ILE A 238 -10.30 10.91 -5.49
N ARG A 239 -11.53 10.47 -5.75
CA ARG A 239 -11.89 9.82 -7.04
C ARG A 239 -11.73 10.75 -8.23
N GLN A 240 -12.21 12.00 -8.14
CA GLN A 240 -12.09 13.00 -9.22
C GLN A 240 -10.63 13.36 -9.49
N PHE A 241 -9.83 13.55 -8.46
CA PHE A 241 -8.40 13.78 -8.60
C PHE A 241 -7.70 12.56 -9.17
N SER A 242 -8.16 11.36 -8.84
CA SER A 242 -7.64 10.07 -9.34
C SER A 242 -6.12 9.95 -9.15
N PRO A 243 -5.60 10.00 -7.90
CA PRO A 243 -4.16 9.90 -7.65
C PRO A 243 -3.62 8.51 -7.96
N GLU A 244 -2.34 8.40 -8.33
CA GLU A 244 -1.58 7.16 -8.24
C GLU A 244 -1.01 6.97 -6.83
N ILE A 245 -0.73 8.08 -6.13
CA ILE A 245 -0.13 8.09 -4.80
C ILE A 245 -1.01 8.91 -3.86
N LEU A 246 -1.44 8.30 -2.75
CA LEU A 246 -2.03 9.01 -1.62
C LEU A 246 -1.00 9.05 -0.48
N ALA A 247 -0.65 10.26 -0.03
CA ALA A 247 0.32 10.46 1.02
C ALA A 247 -0.33 10.99 2.29
N GLY A 248 0.19 10.57 3.44
CA GLY A 248 -0.16 11.11 4.74
C GLY A 248 1.03 11.07 5.68
N TYR A 249 0.95 11.84 6.76
CA TYR A 249 1.96 11.84 7.80
C TYR A 249 1.44 11.15 9.05
N PHE A 250 1.92 9.95 9.36
CA PHE A 250 1.37 9.06 10.37
C PHE A 250 -0.04 8.54 10.04
N SER A 251 -0.39 8.56 8.78
CA SER A 251 -1.74 8.23 8.28
C SER A 251 -2.16 6.78 8.46
N ASP A 252 -1.23 5.86 8.59
CA ASP A 252 -1.50 4.46 9.01
C ASP A 252 -1.92 4.37 10.48
N GLY A 253 -1.40 5.28 11.31
CA GLY A 253 -1.64 5.27 12.74
C GLY A 253 -2.86 6.09 13.17
N PHE A 254 -3.23 7.09 12.37
CA PHE A 254 -4.27 8.05 12.74
C PHE A 254 -5.30 8.28 11.63
N ASP A 255 -4.99 9.04 10.59
CA ASP A 255 -5.95 9.59 9.64
C ASP A 255 -6.85 8.51 9.00
N LEU A 256 -6.25 7.53 8.35
CA LEU A 256 -7.01 6.55 7.58
C LEU A 256 -7.79 5.54 8.47
N PRO A 257 -7.25 5.03 9.58
CA PRO A 257 -8.05 4.26 10.54
C PRO A 257 -9.20 5.07 11.13
N TYR A 258 -8.99 6.38 11.36
CA TYR A 258 -10.02 7.29 11.85
C TYR A 258 -11.14 7.44 10.82
N ILE A 259 -10.82 7.80 9.60
CA ILE A 259 -11.76 7.87 8.48
C ILE A 259 -12.53 6.54 8.34
N HIS A 260 -11.84 5.42 8.37
CA HIS A 260 -12.47 4.09 8.28
C HIS A 260 -13.51 3.88 9.38
N ALA A 261 -13.17 4.15 10.65
CA ALA A 261 -14.07 4.00 11.76
C ALA A 261 -15.29 4.95 11.66
N ARG A 262 -15.05 6.22 11.29
CA ARG A 262 -16.12 7.21 11.14
C ARG A 262 -17.03 6.90 9.94
N CYS A 263 -16.50 6.32 8.88
CA CYS A 263 -17.31 5.84 7.76
C CYS A 263 -18.26 4.72 8.16
N ILE A 264 -17.82 3.79 9.01
CA ILE A 264 -18.71 2.73 9.55
C ILE A 264 -19.83 3.33 10.39
N ILE A 265 -19.51 4.28 11.27
CA ILE A 265 -20.48 4.95 12.16
C ILE A 265 -21.50 5.75 11.34
N ASN A 266 -21.04 6.52 10.37
CA ASN A 266 -21.89 7.37 9.52
C ASN A 266 -22.53 6.60 8.35
N LYS A 267 -22.28 5.30 8.20
CA LYS A 267 -22.75 4.44 7.09
C LYS A 267 -22.37 5.00 5.72
N VAL A 268 -21.12 5.48 5.59
CA VAL A 268 -20.56 5.99 4.35
C VAL A 268 -19.79 4.89 3.64
N ASN A 269 -20.04 4.71 2.37
CA ASN A 269 -19.20 3.89 1.50
C ASN A 269 -18.01 4.71 0.98
N PHE A 270 -16.88 4.63 1.69
CA PHE A 270 -15.65 5.34 1.35
C PHE A 270 -14.85 4.59 0.27
N SER A 271 -15.39 4.57 -0.93
CA SER A 271 -14.83 3.85 -2.08
C SER A 271 -13.93 4.80 -2.88
N ILE A 272 -12.63 4.78 -2.60
CA ILE A 272 -11.62 5.67 -3.23
C ILE A 272 -10.63 4.93 -4.13
N GLY A 273 -10.47 3.63 -3.95
CA GLY A 273 -9.59 2.80 -4.76
C GLY A 273 -10.24 2.34 -6.07
N ASP A 274 -9.56 1.47 -6.78
CA ASP A 274 -10.07 0.87 -8.01
C ASP A 274 -11.14 -0.20 -7.72
N SER A 275 -12.39 0.13 -8.03
CA SER A 275 -13.53 -0.77 -7.84
C SER A 275 -13.69 -1.83 -8.94
N PHE A 276 -13.09 -1.62 -10.12
CA PHE A 276 -13.31 -2.49 -11.27
C PHE A 276 -12.60 -3.83 -11.12
N SER A 277 -11.39 -3.84 -10.55
CA SER A 277 -10.54 -5.01 -10.56
C SER A 277 -10.88 -6.02 -9.48
N ILE A 278 -11.19 -5.60 -8.25
CA ILE A 278 -11.27 -6.51 -7.08
C ILE A 278 -12.58 -6.37 -6.30
N GLY A 279 -13.39 -5.37 -6.60
CA GLY A 279 -14.72 -5.18 -5.99
C GLY A 279 -14.73 -4.60 -4.57
N ASN A 280 -13.57 -4.29 -3.97
CA ASN A 280 -13.46 -3.55 -2.73
C ASN A 280 -12.52 -2.36 -2.94
N SER A 281 -13.10 -1.19 -3.08
CA SER A 281 -12.37 0.06 -3.30
C SER A 281 -12.22 0.92 -2.02
N GLY A 282 -12.59 0.36 -0.86
CA GLY A 282 -12.47 1.02 0.43
C GLY A 282 -11.08 0.88 1.07
N LEU A 283 -11.00 1.37 2.32
CA LEU A 283 -9.81 1.25 3.13
C LEU A 283 -9.70 -0.15 3.75
N ILE A 284 -8.59 -0.83 3.53
CA ILE A 284 -8.30 -2.13 4.14
C ILE A 284 -7.37 -1.90 5.32
N VAL A 285 -7.94 -1.82 6.52
CA VAL A 285 -7.19 -1.60 7.76
C VAL A 285 -6.70 -2.95 8.29
N ARG A 286 -5.38 -3.11 8.42
CA ARG A 286 -4.72 -4.31 8.93
C ARG A 286 -3.98 -3.96 10.23
N LYS A 287 -4.19 -4.74 11.30
CA LYS A 287 -3.41 -4.63 12.53
C LYS A 287 -2.34 -5.71 12.52
N SER A 288 -1.08 -5.30 12.61
CA SER A 288 0.02 -6.24 12.77
C SER A 288 0.07 -6.73 14.21
N SER A 289 -0.09 -8.05 14.41
CA SER A 289 0.03 -8.69 15.73
C SER A 289 1.47 -8.61 16.29
N ALA A 290 2.46 -8.59 15.42
CA ALA A 290 3.88 -8.59 15.81
C ALA A 290 4.41 -7.20 16.18
N SER A 291 3.97 -6.13 15.50
CA SER A 291 4.49 -4.77 15.70
C SER A 291 3.54 -3.83 16.45
N ARG A 292 2.31 -4.28 16.74
CA ARG A 292 1.20 -3.43 17.25
C ARG A 292 0.94 -2.19 16.37
N SER A 293 1.43 -2.21 15.13
CA SER A 293 1.23 -1.12 14.17
C SER A 293 0.02 -1.39 13.30
N THR A 294 -0.65 -0.33 12.90
CA THR A 294 -1.70 -0.37 11.89
C THR A 294 -1.10 -0.10 10.52
N GLU A 295 -1.66 -0.70 9.49
CA GLU A 295 -1.35 -0.46 8.09
C GLU A 295 -2.66 -0.34 7.31
N VAL A 296 -2.75 0.64 6.42
CA VAL A 296 -3.94 0.83 5.60
C VAL A 296 -3.58 0.70 4.14
N LYS A 297 -4.14 -0.33 3.50
CA LYS A 297 -4.01 -0.55 2.06
C LYS A 297 -5.22 0.03 1.34
N ILE A 298 -4.96 0.69 0.21
CA ILE A 298 -5.97 1.18 -0.72
C ILE A 298 -5.67 0.52 -2.06
N ILE A 299 -6.62 -0.25 -2.58
CA ILE A 299 -6.39 -0.99 -3.82
C ILE A 299 -6.35 -0.02 -5.00
N GLY A 300 -5.28 -0.08 -5.80
CA GLY A 300 -5.09 0.78 -6.97
C GLY A 300 -4.61 2.19 -6.66
N ILE A 301 -4.20 2.45 -5.42
CA ILE A 301 -3.53 3.68 -4.99
C ILE A 301 -2.36 3.30 -4.09
N ALA A 302 -1.16 3.72 -4.44
CA ALA A 302 0.01 3.55 -3.58
C ALA A 302 -0.08 4.49 -2.36
N HIS A 303 -0.51 3.95 -1.21
CA HIS A 303 -0.56 4.73 0.03
C HIS A 303 0.81 4.81 0.68
N LEU A 304 1.31 6.03 0.91
CA LEU A 304 2.60 6.31 1.54
C LEU A 304 2.40 6.97 2.91
N ASP A 305 2.87 6.30 3.96
CA ASP A 305 3.00 6.89 5.30
C ASP A 305 4.41 7.48 5.46
N LEU A 306 4.54 8.79 5.35
CA LEU A 306 5.84 9.47 5.38
C LEU A 306 6.52 9.39 6.74
N PHE A 307 5.75 9.41 7.84
CA PHE A 307 6.31 9.28 9.19
C PHE A 307 7.08 7.96 9.35
N LYS A 308 6.50 6.86 8.86
CA LYS A 308 7.15 5.55 8.94
C LYS A 308 8.44 5.54 8.14
N PHE A 309 8.40 6.04 6.89
CA PHE A 309 9.59 6.09 6.04
C PHE A 309 10.70 6.94 6.64
N VAL A 310 10.38 8.19 7.02
CA VAL A 310 11.37 9.11 7.61
C VAL A 310 11.99 8.52 8.89
N LYS A 311 11.15 7.98 9.78
CA LYS A 311 11.63 7.41 11.04
C LYS A 311 12.50 6.17 10.85
N GLN A 312 12.17 5.32 9.87
CA GLN A 312 12.89 4.05 9.67
C GLN A 312 14.18 4.21 8.86
N ILE A 313 14.20 5.13 7.90
CA ILE A 313 15.34 5.32 6.99
C ILE A 313 16.29 6.40 7.53
N PHE A 314 15.75 7.54 7.98
CA PHE A 314 16.57 8.69 8.37
C PHE A 314 16.64 8.91 9.88
N GLY A 315 15.95 8.07 10.68
CA GLY A 315 15.76 8.31 12.11
C GLY A 315 17.03 8.54 12.92
N LEU A 316 18.16 7.92 12.54
CA LEU A 316 19.44 8.08 13.20
C LEU A 316 20.22 9.32 12.74
N ASP A 317 19.98 9.77 11.51
CA ASP A 317 20.80 10.80 10.85
C ASP A 317 20.20 12.21 10.95
N LEU A 318 18.88 12.32 11.08
CA LEU A 318 18.18 13.62 11.01
C LEU A 318 18.46 14.54 12.19
N LYS A 319 18.86 14.03 13.36
CA LYS A 319 19.16 14.82 14.58
C LYS A 319 18.05 15.87 14.85
N VAL A 320 16.80 15.41 14.93
CA VAL A 320 15.63 16.21 15.28
C VAL A 320 15.15 15.87 16.68
N GLU A 321 14.57 16.84 17.40
CA GLU A 321 14.02 16.61 18.75
C GLU A 321 12.75 15.75 18.73
N SER A 322 11.98 15.87 17.65
CA SER A 322 10.77 15.08 17.43
C SER A 322 10.57 14.75 15.94
N PHE A 323 9.83 13.66 15.67
CA PHE A 323 9.46 13.27 14.33
C PHE A 323 8.05 13.76 13.95
N ASN A 324 7.56 14.87 14.52
CA ASN A 324 6.31 15.47 14.07
C ASN A 324 6.49 16.12 12.69
N LEU A 325 5.36 16.38 12.00
CA LEU A 325 5.35 16.91 10.64
C LEU A 325 6.14 18.22 10.53
N ASP A 326 5.94 19.15 11.47
CA ASP A 326 6.59 20.44 11.47
C ASP A 326 8.12 20.35 11.57
N ALA A 327 8.64 19.56 12.52
CA ALA A 327 10.08 19.40 12.71
C ALA A 327 10.76 18.76 11.47
N ILE A 328 10.07 17.82 10.84
CA ILE A 328 10.58 17.17 9.63
C ILE A 328 10.48 18.11 8.41
N ALA A 329 9.39 18.86 8.27
CA ALA A 329 9.25 19.86 7.21
C ALA A 329 10.29 21.00 7.35
N GLU A 330 10.53 21.49 8.55
CA GLU A 330 11.58 22.47 8.79
C GLU A 330 12.97 21.90 8.42
N LYS A 331 13.26 20.67 8.85
CA LYS A 331 14.56 20.03 8.61
C LYS A 331 14.82 19.73 7.13
N LEU A 332 13.81 19.19 6.41
CA LEU A 332 13.99 18.71 5.04
C LEU A 332 13.61 19.75 3.99
N LEU A 333 12.67 20.65 4.28
CA LEU A 333 12.17 21.65 3.33
C LEU A 333 12.62 23.08 3.67
N GLY A 334 13.11 23.32 4.90
CA GLY A 334 13.42 24.68 5.37
C GLY A 334 12.19 25.53 5.65
N LEU A 335 10.99 24.91 5.71
CA LEU A 335 9.73 25.60 5.96
C LEU A 335 9.47 25.70 7.47
N LYS A 336 9.28 26.93 7.96
CA LYS A 336 8.99 27.16 9.38
C LYS A 336 7.53 26.84 9.71
N LYS A 337 7.34 26.35 10.93
CA LYS A 337 6.05 26.04 11.54
C LYS A 337 5.10 27.23 11.54
N GLN A 338 3.82 26.98 11.20
CA GLN A 338 2.71 27.82 11.57
C GLN A 338 2.20 27.36 12.93
N SER A 339 2.35 28.18 13.97
CA SER A 339 1.90 27.81 15.32
C SER A 339 0.41 28.09 15.48
N VAL A 340 -0.40 27.06 15.48
CA VAL A 340 -1.81 27.11 15.90
C VAL A 340 -1.95 26.29 17.18
N ASN A 341 -2.68 26.82 18.16
CA ASN A 341 -2.96 26.08 19.38
C ASN A 341 -4.17 25.16 19.17
N LEU A 342 -3.90 23.91 18.74
CA LEU A 342 -4.94 22.89 18.50
C LEU A 342 -5.77 22.55 19.75
N ASP A 343 -5.27 22.81 20.96
CA ASP A 343 -6.05 22.60 22.19
C ASP A 343 -7.28 23.53 22.27
N LYS A 344 -7.31 24.57 21.44
CA LYS A 344 -8.47 25.47 21.33
C LYS A 344 -9.48 25.04 20.27
N LEU A 345 -9.14 24.08 19.41
CA LEU A 345 -10.01 23.71 18.28
C LEU A 345 -11.40 23.27 18.75
N PHE A 346 -11.47 22.39 19.77
CA PHE A 346 -12.78 21.93 20.29
C PHE A 346 -13.58 23.10 20.90
N TYR A 347 -12.91 24.03 21.60
CA TYR A 347 -13.58 25.21 22.17
C TYR A 347 -14.10 26.14 21.06
N SER A 348 -13.27 26.44 20.07
CA SER A 348 -13.67 27.23 18.91
C SER A 348 -14.79 26.56 18.13
N TRP A 349 -14.73 25.23 18.00
CA TRP A 349 -15.80 24.46 17.39
C TRP A 349 -17.14 24.65 18.11
N ASP A 350 -17.14 24.61 19.43
CA ASP A 350 -18.37 24.72 20.24
C ASP A 350 -18.86 26.17 20.38
N HIS A 351 -17.95 27.18 20.49
CA HIS A 351 -18.28 28.49 20.98
C HIS A 351 -17.87 29.68 20.07
N SER A 352 -16.90 29.53 19.18
CA SER A 352 -16.32 30.62 18.39
C SER A 352 -16.05 30.23 16.93
N PRO A 353 -17.10 30.12 16.08
CA PRO A 353 -16.93 29.74 14.68
C PRO A 353 -15.98 30.65 13.88
N VAL A 354 -15.79 31.89 14.30
CA VAL A 354 -14.89 32.86 13.62
C VAL A 354 -13.44 32.34 13.59
N ASP A 355 -13.00 31.61 14.60
CA ASP A 355 -11.65 31.09 14.67
C ASP A 355 -11.44 29.84 13.79
N LEU A 356 -12.52 29.24 13.29
CA LEU A 356 -12.44 27.96 12.54
C LEU A 356 -11.74 28.12 11.20
N GLU A 357 -11.76 29.30 10.57
CA GLU A 357 -11.01 29.56 9.34
C GLU A 357 -9.52 29.32 9.54
N GLN A 358 -8.95 29.73 10.69
CA GLN A 358 -7.54 29.51 11.00
C GLN A 358 -7.21 28.03 11.11
N PHE A 359 -8.08 27.21 11.72
CA PHE A 359 -7.88 25.78 11.83
C PHE A 359 -8.04 25.07 10.47
N CYS A 360 -8.96 25.51 9.62
CA CYS A 360 -9.07 25.02 8.25
C CYS A 360 -7.78 25.30 7.44
N ARG A 361 -7.24 26.50 7.55
CA ARG A 361 -5.97 26.87 6.90
C ARG A 361 -4.79 26.08 7.46
N TYR A 362 -4.79 25.79 8.77
CA TYR A 362 -3.79 24.94 9.40
C TYR A 362 -3.84 23.50 8.86
N ASN A 363 -5.03 22.88 8.84
CA ASN A 363 -5.22 21.54 8.30
C ASN A 363 -4.79 21.44 6.81
N LEU A 364 -5.13 22.46 5.99
CA LEU A 364 -4.67 22.53 4.61
C LEU A 364 -3.15 22.70 4.50
N HIS A 365 -2.56 23.46 5.43
CA HIS A 365 -1.11 23.63 5.49
C HIS A 365 -0.41 22.31 5.79
N ASP A 366 -0.94 21.49 6.72
CA ASP A 366 -0.37 20.19 7.06
C ASP A 366 -0.48 19.21 5.88
N ALA A 367 -1.60 19.20 5.16
CA ALA A 367 -1.72 18.46 3.89
C ALA A 367 -0.71 18.96 2.84
N ARG A 368 -0.48 20.27 2.73
CA ARG A 368 0.53 20.86 1.83
C ARG A 368 1.94 20.47 2.22
N LEU A 369 2.31 20.52 3.50
CA LEU A 369 3.63 20.08 3.97
C LEU A 369 3.86 18.60 3.66
N THR A 370 2.85 17.77 3.89
CA THR A 370 2.88 16.34 3.55
C THR A 370 3.09 16.13 2.05
N TYR A 371 2.41 16.89 1.19
CA TYR A 371 2.60 16.87 -0.26
C TYR A 371 4.05 17.22 -0.63
N LEU A 372 4.57 18.35 -0.13
CA LEU A 372 5.93 18.82 -0.45
C LEU A 372 7.01 17.83 0.06
N LEU A 373 6.81 17.24 1.24
CA LEU A 373 7.68 16.18 1.74
C LEU A 373 7.62 14.94 0.85
N THR A 374 6.43 14.60 0.34
CA THR A 374 6.29 13.48 -0.60
C THR A 374 7.07 13.74 -1.88
N GLU A 375 6.92 14.93 -2.49
CA GLU A 375 7.69 15.29 -3.69
C GLU A 375 9.21 15.23 -3.44
N LYS A 376 9.65 15.68 -2.27
CA LYS A 376 11.07 15.66 -1.88
C LYS A 376 11.61 14.24 -1.69
N LEU A 377 10.84 13.35 -1.07
CA LEU A 377 11.30 12.01 -0.66
C LEU A 377 10.95 10.90 -1.66
N LEU A 378 10.02 11.16 -2.59
CA LEU A 378 9.58 10.15 -3.56
C LEU A 378 10.72 9.61 -4.44
N PRO A 379 11.69 10.42 -4.91
CA PRO A 379 12.83 9.86 -5.65
C PRO A 379 13.60 8.80 -4.86
N GLU A 380 13.91 9.05 -3.59
CA GLU A 380 14.60 8.11 -2.72
C GLU A 380 13.76 6.84 -2.46
N MET A 381 12.44 7.00 -2.26
CA MET A 381 11.54 5.85 -2.11
C MET A 381 11.53 4.98 -3.36
N ILE A 382 11.52 5.60 -4.54
CA ILE A 382 11.58 4.89 -5.83
C ILE A 382 12.91 4.16 -5.99
N GLU A 383 14.04 4.80 -5.65
CA GLU A 383 15.35 4.15 -5.68
C GLU A 383 15.41 2.93 -4.76
N PHE A 384 14.86 3.02 -3.53
CA PHE A 384 14.71 1.86 -2.66
C PHE A 384 13.84 0.77 -3.32
N GLY A 385 12.75 1.15 -3.98
CA GLY A 385 11.90 0.23 -4.74
C GLY A 385 12.68 -0.47 -5.86
N ILE A 386 13.47 0.27 -6.63
CA ILE A 386 14.30 -0.25 -7.72
C ILE A 386 15.35 -1.24 -7.20
N ILE A 387 16.07 -0.86 -6.15
CA ILE A 387 17.15 -1.68 -5.57
C ILE A 387 16.60 -2.96 -4.93
N THR A 388 15.48 -2.88 -4.23
CA THR A 388 14.91 -3.99 -3.48
C THR A 388 13.90 -4.83 -4.27
N GLY A 389 13.35 -4.28 -5.36
CA GLY A 389 12.25 -4.88 -6.12
C GLY A 389 10.90 -4.83 -5.40
N LEU A 390 10.74 -3.95 -4.40
CA LEU A 390 9.54 -3.88 -3.57
C LEU A 390 8.59 -2.73 -3.99
N PRO A 391 7.27 -2.90 -3.83
CA PRO A 391 6.30 -1.81 -3.98
C PRO A 391 6.56 -0.68 -2.98
N LEU A 392 6.25 0.57 -3.36
CA LEU A 392 6.42 1.74 -2.48
C LEU A 392 5.65 1.61 -1.16
N PHE A 393 4.49 0.93 -1.17
CA PHE A 393 3.75 0.61 0.04
C PHE A 393 4.62 -0.12 1.08
N ASP A 394 5.38 -1.12 0.64
CA ASP A 394 6.27 -1.90 1.51
C ASP A 394 7.54 -1.13 1.86
N VAL A 395 8.13 -0.41 0.88
CA VAL A 395 9.32 0.43 1.10
C VAL A 395 9.11 1.43 2.24
N THR A 396 7.95 2.08 2.29
CA THR A 396 7.66 3.08 3.34
C THR A 396 7.44 2.47 4.73
N ARG A 397 7.21 1.16 4.84
CA ARG A 397 6.85 0.46 6.09
C ARG A 397 7.91 -0.49 6.62
N MET A 398 8.81 -0.93 5.74
CA MET A 398 9.85 -1.88 6.14
C MET A 398 11.01 -1.19 6.85
N ARG A 399 11.54 -1.85 7.89
CA ARG A 399 12.79 -1.44 8.53
C ARG A 399 13.95 -1.57 7.55
N PHE A 400 14.96 -0.74 7.69
CA PHE A 400 16.16 -0.77 6.83
C PHE A 400 16.77 -2.17 6.71
N SER A 401 16.86 -2.92 7.81
CA SER A 401 17.37 -4.30 7.78
C SER A 401 16.57 -5.24 6.87
N ARG A 402 15.25 -5.04 6.78
CA ARG A 402 14.40 -5.82 5.90
C ARG A 402 14.53 -5.41 4.43
N LEU A 403 14.80 -4.14 4.17
CA LEU A 403 15.12 -3.66 2.82
C LEU A 403 16.45 -4.27 2.34
N VAL A 404 17.47 -4.31 3.20
CA VAL A 404 18.75 -4.98 2.92
C VAL A 404 18.56 -6.48 2.67
N GLU A 405 17.77 -7.16 3.49
CA GLU A 405 17.41 -8.57 3.26
C GLU A 405 16.76 -8.79 1.90
N SER A 406 15.82 -7.92 1.53
CA SER A 406 15.14 -7.99 0.23
C SER A 406 16.10 -7.76 -0.93
N TYR A 407 17.04 -6.82 -0.81
CA TYR A 407 18.11 -6.59 -1.78
C TYR A 407 18.97 -7.83 -1.99
N ILE A 408 19.45 -8.45 -0.90
CA ILE A 408 20.28 -9.67 -0.97
C ILE A 408 19.49 -10.81 -1.63
N ARG A 409 18.22 -10.99 -1.27
CA ARG A 409 17.35 -12.02 -1.86
C ARG A 409 17.03 -11.79 -3.33
N ALA A 410 17.03 -10.54 -3.78
CA ALA A 410 16.83 -10.21 -5.19
C ALA A 410 18.03 -10.57 -6.08
N GLY A 411 19.20 -10.85 -5.50
CA GLY A 411 20.43 -11.19 -6.24
C GLY A 411 20.93 -10.07 -7.16
N ARG A 412 20.66 -8.81 -6.75
CA ARG A 412 20.92 -7.60 -7.54
C ARG A 412 22.16 -6.86 -7.09
#